data_02ccc855f717cd9bdce4b5dff37ccb3f
#
_entry.id   02ccc855f717cd9bdce4b5dff37ccb3f
#
_cell.length_a   1.000
_cell.length_b   1.000
_cell.length_c   1.000
_cell.angle_alpha   90.00
_cell.angle_beta   90.00
_cell.angle_gamma   90.00
#
_symmetry.space_group_name_H-M   'P 1'
#
loop_
_entity.id
_entity.type
_entity.pdbx_description
1 polymer ?
#
loop_
_entity_poly.entity_id
_entity_poly.type
_entity_poly.pdbx_seq_one_letter_code
_entity_poly.pdbx_strand_id
1 'polypeptide(L)'
;MKKLAISVLLVCSILSAQSQTKTSENIVIVTMDGLRWQEIFGGADSLLSTDTAGRYSTTYIKENFWAPTDEDRKRKLMPFFWDELAAKGVILGSRKYGNHFENANPYFFSYPGYNEIFTGYPDTAVNSNDKILNKNENVLEFLNKQQGFKGKVAAFGSWDVFTYILNAKRAGILVNDGFLDVKGTLNDRQKLFNTLQHEMPDLFHGAERLDALTFNMGFEYMKAHKPRVMYFGLGDTDEFAHAGMYDLYLDAARKSDAWIRKLWNYVQSDPFYANKTTLIITTDHGRGEAKEGKWKHHGQETPESKQLWMAAIGPSIKPAGEVKTSGLANQGQIAATIAELLGKTFKTNHTVLPALNFSKP
;
A
#
# COMPACT_ATOMS: atom_id res chain seq x y z
N MET A 1 -76.88 -28.21 -6.67
CA MET A 1 -76.02 -27.23 -5.97
C MET A 1 -74.55 -27.68 -6.13
N LYS A 2 -73.86 -27.13 -7.09
CA LYS A 2 -72.45 -27.46 -7.36
C LYS A 2 -71.53 -26.44 -6.61
N LYS A 3 -70.74 -26.98 -5.68
CA LYS A 3 -69.74 -26.13 -4.95
C LYS A 3 -68.53 -26.00 -5.82
N LEU A 4 -68.18 -24.73 -6.19
CA LEU A 4 -66.99 -24.37 -6.93
C LEU A 4 -65.86 -24.15 -5.91
N ALA A 5 -64.83 -24.99 -5.95
CA ALA A 5 -63.62 -24.80 -5.11
C ALA A 5 -62.62 -23.93 -5.88
N ILE A 6 -62.36 -22.74 -5.36
CA ILE A 6 -61.32 -21.84 -5.91
C ILE A 6 -59.99 -22.16 -5.21
N SER A 7 -59.06 -22.77 -5.94
CA SER A 7 -57.67 -22.96 -5.48
C SER A 7 -56.88 -21.70 -5.76
N VAL A 8 -56.47 -21.00 -4.72
CA VAL A 8 -55.54 -19.85 -4.80
C VAL A 8 -54.12 -20.42 -4.83
N LEU A 9 -53.47 -20.35 -5.98
CA LEU A 9 -52.04 -20.62 -6.12
C LEU A 9 -51.24 -19.39 -5.60
N LEU A 10 -50.63 -19.57 -4.44
CA LEU A 10 -49.68 -18.59 -3.92
C LEU A 10 -48.33 -18.76 -4.65
N VAL A 11 -48.02 -17.91 -5.62
CA VAL A 11 -46.72 -17.88 -6.28
C VAL A 11 -45.77 -17.10 -5.37
N CYS A 12 -44.97 -17.80 -4.56
CA CYS A 12 -43.82 -17.20 -3.86
C CYS A 12 -42.72 -16.90 -4.87
N SER A 13 -42.65 -15.67 -5.34
CA SER A 13 -41.49 -15.15 -6.05
C SER A 13 -40.33 -15.02 -5.07
N ILE A 14 -39.41 -15.96 -5.11
CA ILE A 14 -38.12 -15.87 -4.44
C ILE A 14 -37.31 -14.83 -5.22
N LEU A 15 -37.33 -13.58 -4.77
CA LEU A 15 -36.40 -12.55 -5.20
C LEU A 15 -35.01 -12.97 -4.70
N SER A 16 -34.24 -13.61 -5.56
CA SER A 16 -32.80 -13.78 -5.36
C SER A 16 -32.19 -12.38 -5.30
N ALA A 17 -31.98 -11.85 -4.10
CA ALA A 17 -31.17 -10.67 -3.91
C ALA A 17 -29.75 -11.04 -4.35
N GLN A 18 -29.43 -10.83 -5.62
CA GLN A 18 -28.04 -10.76 -6.05
C GLN A 18 -27.41 -9.64 -5.23
N SER A 19 -26.56 -10.01 -4.28
CA SER A 19 -25.69 -9.07 -3.59
C SER A 19 -24.81 -8.40 -4.65
N GLN A 20 -25.23 -7.25 -5.13
CA GLN A 20 -24.38 -6.39 -5.94
C GLN A 20 -23.14 -6.08 -5.12
N THR A 21 -21.98 -6.55 -5.55
CA THR A 21 -20.70 -6.17 -4.95
C THR A 21 -20.64 -4.64 -4.95
N LYS A 22 -20.65 -4.07 -3.76
CA LYS A 22 -20.70 -2.62 -3.58
C LYS A 22 -19.38 -2.04 -4.07
N THR A 23 -19.37 -1.31 -5.18
CA THR A 23 -18.19 -0.65 -5.70
C THR A 23 -17.72 0.44 -4.73
N SER A 24 -16.40 0.61 -4.62
CA SER A 24 -15.83 1.71 -3.85
C SER A 24 -16.03 3.04 -4.60
N GLU A 25 -16.28 4.12 -3.86
CA GLU A 25 -16.29 5.46 -4.43
C GLU A 25 -14.90 6.11 -4.33
N ASN A 26 -14.10 5.68 -3.36
CA ASN A 26 -12.79 6.23 -3.07
C ASN A 26 -11.77 5.12 -2.84
N ILE A 27 -10.50 5.40 -3.12
CA ILE A 27 -9.37 4.49 -2.85
C ILE A 27 -8.26 5.26 -2.12
N VAL A 28 -7.70 4.62 -1.10
CA VAL A 28 -6.44 5.03 -0.48
C VAL A 28 -5.43 3.92 -0.72
N ILE A 29 -4.24 4.29 -1.16
CA ILE A 29 -3.12 3.39 -1.42
C ILE A 29 -1.97 3.81 -0.51
N VAL A 30 -1.37 2.86 0.19
CA VAL A 30 -0.17 3.08 1.01
C VAL A 30 0.89 2.06 0.57
N THR A 31 2.07 2.52 0.25
CA THR A 31 3.24 1.66 0.09
C THR A 31 4.23 1.88 1.22
N MET A 32 4.84 0.81 1.68
CA MET A 32 5.93 0.79 2.66
C MET A 32 7.15 0.23 1.93
N ASP A 33 8.05 1.12 1.48
CA ASP A 33 9.19 0.79 0.63
C ASP A 33 10.06 -0.30 1.28
N GLY A 34 10.36 -1.35 0.52
CA GLY A 34 11.26 -2.41 0.91
C GLY A 34 10.89 -3.19 2.18
N LEU A 35 9.66 -3.08 2.70
CA LEU A 35 9.23 -3.85 3.87
C LEU A 35 9.03 -5.31 3.51
N ARG A 36 9.84 -6.19 4.09
CA ARG A 36 9.87 -7.62 3.76
C ARG A 36 8.60 -8.35 4.20
N TRP A 37 8.20 -9.36 3.44
CA TRP A 37 7.12 -10.26 3.82
C TRP A 37 7.41 -11.02 5.13
N GLN A 38 8.67 -11.25 5.45
CA GLN A 38 9.10 -11.95 6.68
C GLN A 38 8.60 -11.20 7.92
N GLU A 39 8.76 -9.88 7.98
CA GLU A 39 8.26 -9.08 9.09
C GLU A 39 6.73 -8.99 9.10
N ILE A 40 6.10 -8.96 7.93
CA ILE A 40 4.63 -8.96 7.87
C ILE A 40 4.05 -10.23 8.50
N PHE A 41 4.57 -11.40 8.13
CA PHE A 41 3.98 -12.68 8.56
C PHE A 41 4.65 -13.30 9.79
N GLY A 42 5.86 -12.90 10.14
CA GLY A 42 6.63 -13.43 11.26
C GLY A 42 6.94 -12.42 12.38
N GLY A 43 6.74 -11.12 12.13
CA GLY A 43 7.19 -10.06 13.04
C GLY A 43 8.70 -9.91 13.05
N ALA A 44 9.26 -9.45 14.17
CA ALA A 44 10.71 -9.28 14.32
C ALA A 44 11.47 -10.58 14.03
N ASP A 45 12.42 -10.54 13.11
CA ASP A 45 13.24 -11.71 12.72
C ASP A 45 14.10 -12.19 13.89
N SER A 46 14.10 -13.49 14.12
CA SER A 46 14.79 -14.10 15.29
C SER A 46 16.31 -13.99 15.21
N LEU A 47 16.90 -14.09 14.03
CA LEU A 47 18.35 -13.93 13.85
C LEU A 47 18.74 -12.48 14.10
N LEU A 48 18.06 -11.54 13.46
CA LEU A 48 18.35 -10.11 13.60
C LEU A 48 18.05 -9.60 15.02
N SER A 49 17.04 -10.13 15.69
CA SER A 49 16.71 -9.74 17.08
C SER A 49 17.77 -10.16 18.11
N THR A 50 18.69 -11.04 17.73
CA THR A 50 19.78 -11.54 18.61
C THR A 50 21.17 -11.21 18.11
N ASP A 51 21.30 -10.59 16.93
CA ASP A 51 22.58 -10.21 16.34
C ASP A 51 23.21 -9.03 17.08
N THR A 52 24.18 -9.30 17.93
CA THR A 52 24.92 -8.27 18.69
C THR A 52 26.01 -7.58 17.87
N ALA A 53 26.30 -8.03 16.65
CA ALA A 53 27.23 -7.38 15.73
C ALA A 53 26.55 -6.31 14.86
N GLY A 54 25.21 -6.27 14.84
CA GLY A 54 24.43 -5.25 14.15
C GLY A 54 24.62 -3.84 14.73
N ARG A 55 24.39 -2.82 13.92
CA ARG A 55 24.43 -1.41 14.35
C ARG A 55 23.10 -0.94 14.93
N TYR A 56 22.44 -1.78 15.73
CA TYR A 56 21.11 -1.51 16.29
C TYR A 56 20.97 -2.13 17.70
N SER A 57 19.94 -1.68 18.42
CA SER A 57 19.69 -2.10 19.79
C SER A 57 18.85 -3.38 19.88
N THR A 58 19.51 -4.53 20.12
CA THR A 58 18.79 -5.79 20.38
C THR A 58 17.95 -5.72 21.67
N THR A 59 18.32 -4.90 22.64
CA THR A 59 17.51 -4.65 23.85
C THR A 59 16.21 -3.96 23.47
N TYR A 60 16.27 -2.88 22.67
CA TYR A 60 15.09 -2.18 22.20
C TYR A 60 14.16 -3.10 21.42
N ILE A 61 14.72 -3.96 20.54
CA ILE A 61 13.95 -4.94 19.78
C ILE A 61 13.24 -5.93 20.71
N LYS A 62 13.94 -6.48 21.72
CA LYS A 62 13.36 -7.42 22.68
C LYS A 62 12.21 -6.82 23.47
N GLU A 63 12.35 -5.61 23.94
CA GLU A 63 11.32 -4.92 24.71
C GLU A 63 10.08 -4.56 23.88
N ASN A 64 10.29 -4.08 22.64
CA ASN A 64 9.24 -3.48 21.85
C ASN A 64 8.62 -4.40 20.80
N PHE A 65 9.38 -5.36 20.24
CA PHE A 65 8.94 -6.14 19.05
C PHE A 65 9.02 -7.65 19.24
N TRP A 66 9.84 -8.14 20.20
CA TRP A 66 10.03 -9.56 20.37
C TRP A 66 8.87 -10.23 21.14
N ALA A 67 8.53 -11.45 20.71
CA ALA A 67 7.68 -12.40 21.41
C ALA A 67 8.08 -13.84 20.98
N PRO A 68 7.71 -14.89 21.77
CA PRO A 68 8.12 -16.27 21.47
C PRO A 68 7.60 -16.83 20.16
N THR A 69 6.38 -16.48 19.75
CA THR A 69 5.76 -17.00 18.54
C THR A 69 5.70 -15.95 17.42
N ASP A 70 5.72 -16.41 16.17
CA ASP A 70 5.52 -15.53 14.99
C ASP A 70 4.20 -14.78 15.10
N GLU A 71 3.15 -15.46 15.57
CA GLU A 71 1.81 -14.88 15.72
C GLU A 71 1.81 -13.68 16.67
N ASP A 72 2.49 -13.82 17.81
CA ASP A 72 2.60 -12.72 18.80
C ASP A 72 3.52 -11.60 18.28
N ARG A 73 4.64 -11.95 17.61
CA ARG A 73 5.58 -10.97 17.09
C ARG A 73 4.94 -10.10 16.00
N LYS A 74 4.24 -10.70 15.03
CA LYS A 74 3.60 -9.95 13.94
C LYS A 74 2.51 -9.02 14.45
N ARG A 75 1.72 -9.44 15.46
CA ARG A 75 0.72 -8.59 16.13
C ARG A 75 1.37 -7.48 16.95
N LYS A 76 2.48 -7.79 17.60
CA LYS A 76 3.24 -6.80 18.35
C LYS A 76 3.88 -5.76 17.44
N LEU A 77 4.30 -6.14 16.22
CA LEU A 77 4.86 -5.24 15.22
C LEU A 77 3.78 -4.40 14.55
N MET A 78 2.73 -5.02 14.02
CA MET A 78 1.68 -4.38 13.22
C MET A 78 0.28 -4.72 13.76
N PRO A 79 -0.12 -4.14 14.90
CA PRO A 79 -1.37 -4.49 15.56
C PRO A 79 -2.63 -4.12 14.74
N PHE A 80 -2.67 -2.99 14.02
CA PHE A 80 -3.81 -2.68 13.15
C PHE A 80 -3.96 -3.69 12.02
N PHE A 81 -2.85 -4.02 11.38
CA PHE A 81 -2.82 -4.95 10.26
C PHE A 81 -3.38 -6.34 10.65
N TRP A 82 -2.97 -6.86 11.82
CA TRP A 82 -3.36 -8.20 12.25
C TRP A 82 -4.64 -8.28 13.08
N ASP A 83 -4.96 -7.26 13.87
CA ASP A 83 -6.15 -7.29 14.74
C ASP A 83 -7.40 -6.73 14.04
N GLU A 84 -7.25 -5.76 13.13
CA GLU A 84 -8.38 -5.10 12.48
C GLU A 84 -8.48 -5.42 10.99
N LEU A 85 -7.41 -5.20 10.21
CA LEU A 85 -7.43 -5.38 8.77
C LEU A 85 -7.59 -6.87 8.42
N ALA A 86 -6.83 -7.77 9.05
CA ALA A 86 -6.93 -9.20 8.82
C ALA A 86 -8.35 -9.76 9.11
N ALA A 87 -9.06 -9.18 10.07
CA ALA A 87 -10.42 -9.62 10.41
C ALA A 87 -11.48 -9.19 9.37
N LYS A 88 -11.23 -8.11 8.62
CA LYS A 88 -12.23 -7.47 7.74
C LYS A 88 -11.79 -7.33 6.28
N GLY A 89 -10.58 -7.73 5.98
CA GLY A 89 -9.95 -7.59 4.67
C GLY A 89 -9.32 -8.88 4.17
N VAL A 90 -8.35 -8.75 3.29
CA VAL A 90 -7.59 -9.84 2.67
C VAL A 90 -6.10 -9.51 2.70
N ILE A 91 -5.27 -10.53 2.92
CA ILE A 91 -3.81 -10.43 2.95
C ILE A 91 -3.23 -11.51 2.05
N LEU A 92 -2.46 -11.10 1.04
CA LEU A 92 -1.76 -11.96 0.08
C LEU A 92 -0.25 -11.96 0.36
N GLY A 93 0.43 -13.02 -0.06
CA GLY A 93 1.89 -13.15 0.05
C GLY A 93 2.36 -14.05 1.19
N SER A 94 1.46 -14.79 1.86
CA SER A 94 1.83 -15.74 2.92
C SER A 94 2.49 -16.99 2.36
N ARG A 95 3.82 -16.95 2.24
CA ARG A 95 4.60 -18.04 1.65
C ARG A 95 4.52 -19.35 2.43
N LYS A 96 4.23 -19.28 3.72
CA LYS A 96 3.96 -20.46 4.55
C LYS A 96 2.86 -21.37 3.97
N TYR A 97 1.91 -20.78 3.24
CA TYR A 97 0.79 -21.49 2.61
C TYR A 97 0.93 -21.62 1.09
N GLY A 98 2.11 -21.28 0.54
CA GLY A 98 2.32 -21.28 -0.91
C GLY A 98 1.55 -20.16 -1.63
N ASN A 99 1.07 -19.15 -0.89
CA ASN A 99 0.49 -17.95 -1.46
C ASN A 99 1.60 -16.95 -1.77
N HIS A 100 1.81 -16.67 -3.04
CA HIS A 100 2.88 -15.82 -3.54
C HIS A 100 2.30 -14.52 -4.08
N PHE A 101 2.91 -13.41 -3.72
CA PHE A 101 2.70 -12.11 -4.32
C PHE A 101 4.07 -11.58 -4.73
N GLU A 102 4.28 -11.27 -6.01
CA GLU A 102 5.64 -11.05 -6.54
C GLU A 102 5.70 -9.91 -7.56
N ASN A 103 6.89 -9.30 -7.71
CA ASN A 103 7.18 -8.48 -8.88
C ASN A 103 7.20 -9.35 -10.14
N ALA A 104 6.72 -8.82 -11.26
CA ALA A 104 6.91 -9.38 -12.58
C ALA A 104 8.09 -8.71 -13.33
N ASN A 105 8.50 -7.50 -12.95
CA ASN A 105 9.71 -6.87 -13.46
C ASN A 105 10.97 -7.61 -12.94
N PRO A 106 12.08 -7.65 -13.72
CA PRO A 106 13.27 -8.40 -13.34
C PRO A 106 14.25 -7.64 -12.43
N TYR A 107 13.93 -6.42 -12.02
CA TYR A 107 14.89 -5.52 -11.37
C TYR A 107 14.80 -5.52 -9.85
N PHE A 108 13.61 -5.71 -9.27
CA PHE A 108 13.36 -5.85 -7.83
C PHE A 108 13.90 -4.68 -6.99
N PHE A 109 13.71 -3.44 -7.47
CA PHE A 109 14.01 -2.20 -6.76
C PHE A 109 12.98 -1.12 -7.07
N SER A 110 13.07 0.04 -6.42
CA SER A 110 11.96 0.97 -6.21
C SER A 110 11.31 1.49 -7.48
N TYR A 111 12.01 2.18 -8.38
CA TYR A 111 11.32 2.77 -9.54
C TYR A 111 10.60 1.73 -10.41
N PRO A 112 11.23 0.61 -10.83
CA PRO A 112 10.54 -0.47 -11.55
C PRO A 112 9.37 -1.08 -10.78
N GLY A 113 9.50 -1.24 -9.45
CA GLY A 113 8.44 -1.71 -8.58
C GLY A 113 7.24 -0.76 -8.57
N TYR A 114 7.46 0.52 -8.33
CA TYR A 114 6.41 1.53 -8.39
C TYR A 114 5.81 1.69 -9.79
N ASN A 115 6.62 1.62 -10.85
CA ASN A 115 6.10 1.58 -12.21
C ASN A 115 5.11 0.43 -12.36
N GLU A 116 5.47 -0.78 -11.92
CA GLU A 116 4.60 -1.95 -12.01
C GLU A 116 3.29 -1.78 -11.23
N ILE A 117 3.34 -1.24 -9.99
CA ILE A 117 2.16 -0.94 -9.17
C ILE A 117 1.18 -0.03 -9.92
N PHE A 118 1.68 1.06 -10.51
CA PHE A 118 0.82 2.11 -11.03
C PHE A 118 0.46 1.97 -12.50
N THR A 119 1.26 1.25 -13.30
CA THR A 119 0.99 1.07 -14.73
C THR A 119 0.41 -0.30 -15.06
N GLY A 120 0.57 -1.29 -14.19
CA GLY A 120 0.21 -2.68 -14.48
C GLY A 120 1.11 -3.33 -15.52
N TYR A 121 2.27 -2.73 -15.80
CA TYR A 121 3.19 -3.14 -16.85
C TYR A 121 4.63 -3.26 -16.34
N PRO A 122 5.19 -4.48 -16.29
CA PRO A 122 6.58 -4.72 -15.89
C PRO A 122 7.55 -4.33 -17.01
N ASP A 123 7.61 -3.03 -17.33
CA ASP A 123 8.39 -2.48 -18.42
C ASP A 123 9.89 -2.60 -18.16
N THR A 124 10.60 -3.40 -18.97
CA THR A 124 12.05 -3.57 -18.85
C THR A 124 12.88 -2.35 -19.26
N ALA A 125 12.25 -1.34 -19.87
CA ALA A 125 12.90 -0.06 -20.15
C ALA A 125 12.97 0.86 -18.92
N VAL A 126 12.18 0.56 -17.87
CA VAL A 126 12.25 1.23 -16.57
C VAL A 126 13.22 0.43 -15.69
N ASN A 127 14.50 0.77 -15.74
CA ASN A 127 15.60 -0.05 -15.23
C ASN A 127 16.60 0.70 -14.34
N SER A 128 16.23 1.88 -13.84
CA SER A 128 17.02 2.67 -12.89
C SER A 128 16.12 3.44 -11.94
N ASN A 129 16.70 3.96 -10.86
CA ASN A 129 16.07 4.91 -9.94
C ASN A 129 16.29 6.38 -10.35
N ASP A 130 16.77 6.62 -11.56
CA ASP A 130 17.04 7.96 -12.06
C ASP A 130 15.75 8.79 -12.21
N LYS A 131 15.88 10.11 -12.06
CA LYS A 131 14.81 11.08 -12.23
C LYS A 131 14.41 11.25 -13.70
N ILE A 132 13.98 10.17 -14.34
CA ILE A 132 13.51 10.12 -15.72
C ILE A 132 11.97 10.04 -15.71
N LEU A 133 11.31 10.94 -16.41
CA LEU A 133 9.84 10.93 -16.49
C LEU A 133 9.31 9.62 -17.09
N ASN A 134 8.48 8.91 -16.34
CA ASN A 134 7.88 7.66 -16.78
C ASN A 134 7.03 7.88 -18.05
N LYS A 135 7.35 7.11 -19.09
CA LYS A 135 6.64 7.16 -20.38
C LYS A 135 5.29 6.45 -20.31
N ASN A 136 5.17 5.47 -19.43
CA ASN A 136 3.96 4.65 -19.30
C ASN A 136 2.85 5.45 -18.61
N GLU A 137 1.63 5.36 -19.14
CA GLU A 137 0.46 5.93 -18.48
C GLU A 137 0.14 5.13 -17.22
N ASN A 138 -0.04 5.82 -16.11
CA ASN A 138 -0.36 5.18 -14.83
C ASN A 138 -1.84 5.31 -14.48
N VAL A 139 -2.33 4.45 -13.59
CA VAL A 139 -3.73 4.39 -13.18
C VAL A 139 -4.22 5.68 -12.51
N LEU A 140 -3.35 6.42 -11.81
CA LEU A 140 -3.71 7.70 -11.19
C LEU A 140 -3.96 8.77 -12.24
N GLU A 141 -3.11 8.81 -13.29
CA GLU A 141 -3.31 9.66 -14.48
C GLU A 141 -4.60 9.30 -15.20
N PHE A 142 -4.83 8.01 -15.46
CA PHE A 142 -6.06 7.51 -16.08
C PHE A 142 -7.30 7.93 -15.28
N LEU A 143 -7.30 7.74 -13.96
CA LEU A 143 -8.42 8.10 -13.10
C LEU A 143 -8.64 9.62 -13.09
N ASN A 144 -7.59 10.43 -13.05
CA ASN A 144 -7.75 11.89 -13.07
C ASN A 144 -8.44 12.40 -14.35
N LYS A 145 -8.37 11.65 -15.46
CA LYS A 145 -9.07 11.94 -16.70
C LYS A 145 -10.55 11.51 -16.69
N GLN A 146 -10.97 10.69 -15.71
CA GLN A 146 -12.35 10.18 -15.63
C GLN A 146 -13.30 11.21 -15.03
N GLN A 147 -14.54 11.18 -15.48
CA GLN A 147 -15.62 12.00 -14.91
C GLN A 147 -15.75 11.74 -13.40
N GLY A 148 -15.78 12.80 -12.59
CA GLY A 148 -15.89 12.76 -11.14
C GLY A 148 -14.57 12.55 -10.40
N PHE A 149 -13.43 12.38 -11.10
CA PHE A 149 -12.10 12.22 -10.49
C PHE A 149 -11.15 13.38 -10.80
N LYS A 150 -11.41 14.17 -11.81
CA LYS A 150 -10.56 15.31 -12.19
C LYS A 150 -10.31 16.24 -11.00
N GLY A 151 -9.05 16.45 -10.64
CA GLY A 151 -8.64 17.23 -9.47
C GLY A 151 -8.95 16.58 -8.11
N LYS A 152 -9.31 15.28 -8.11
CA LYS A 152 -9.59 14.48 -6.89
C LYS A 152 -8.61 13.31 -6.73
N VAL A 153 -7.45 13.41 -7.35
CA VAL A 153 -6.36 12.43 -7.26
C VAL A 153 -5.12 13.15 -6.74
N ALA A 154 -4.51 12.63 -5.68
CA ALA A 154 -3.32 13.21 -5.08
C ALA A 154 -2.37 12.13 -4.57
N ALA A 155 -1.08 12.45 -4.55
CA ALA A 155 0.00 11.60 -4.05
C ALA A 155 0.91 12.39 -3.11
N PHE A 156 1.32 11.75 -2.02
CA PHE A 156 2.31 12.23 -1.08
C PHE A 156 3.36 11.13 -0.89
N GLY A 157 4.61 11.45 -1.23
CA GLY A 157 5.72 10.49 -1.16
C GLY A 157 6.89 11.03 -0.35
N SER A 158 7.60 10.14 0.34
CA SER A 158 8.81 10.50 1.05
C SER A 158 9.96 10.72 0.08
N TRP A 159 10.09 9.86 -0.91
CA TRP A 159 11.14 9.90 -1.93
C TRP A 159 10.86 10.92 -3.04
N ASP A 160 11.83 11.73 -3.41
CA ASP A 160 11.72 12.85 -4.36
C ASP A 160 11.64 12.42 -5.85
N VAL A 161 11.48 11.12 -6.12
CA VAL A 161 11.37 10.54 -7.46
C VAL A 161 9.90 10.29 -7.85
N PHE A 162 8.94 10.37 -6.93
CA PHE A 162 7.51 10.12 -7.26
C PHE A 162 6.96 11.08 -8.31
N THR A 163 7.41 12.33 -8.37
CA THR A 163 7.09 13.27 -9.45
C THR A 163 7.44 12.70 -10.83
N TYR A 164 8.51 11.91 -10.93
CA TYR A 164 8.97 11.28 -12.17
C TYR A 164 8.26 9.94 -12.43
N ILE A 165 8.11 9.10 -11.41
CA ILE A 165 7.40 7.82 -11.48
C ILE A 165 5.95 8.02 -11.95
N LEU A 166 5.25 8.99 -11.36
CA LEU A 166 3.85 9.30 -11.66
C LEU A 166 3.72 10.27 -12.84
N ASN A 167 4.82 10.79 -13.36
CA ASN A 167 4.86 11.84 -14.39
C ASN A 167 3.84 12.96 -14.10
N ALA A 168 4.00 13.60 -12.93
CA ALA A 168 3.04 14.50 -12.31
C ALA A 168 2.49 15.56 -13.28
N LYS A 169 3.35 16.11 -14.15
CA LYS A 169 2.96 17.12 -15.15
C LYS A 169 1.99 16.56 -16.19
N ARG A 170 2.28 15.38 -16.75
CA ARG A 170 1.41 14.71 -17.73
C ARG A 170 0.12 14.24 -17.09
N ALA A 171 0.22 13.65 -15.90
CA ALA A 171 -0.91 13.14 -15.14
C ALA A 171 -1.87 14.24 -14.68
N GLY A 172 -1.38 15.47 -14.52
CA GLY A 172 -2.18 16.61 -14.04
C GLY A 172 -2.72 16.43 -12.62
N ILE A 173 -2.00 15.67 -11.79
CA ILE A 173 -2.33 15.40 -10.38
C ILE A 173 -1.39 16.15 -9.44
N LEU A 174 -1.82 16.37 -8.20
CA LEU A 174 -0.93 16.81 -7.14
C LEU A 174 0.00 15.64 -6.77
N VAL A 175 1.30 15.87 -6.88
CA VAL A 175 2.35 15.04 -6.27
C VAL A 175 3.17 15.95 -5.36
N ASN A 176 3.22 15.63 -4.08
CA ASN A 176 4.07 16.27 -3.09
C ASN A 176 5.06 15.23 -2.58
N ASP A 177 6.30 15.33 -3.02
CA ASP A 177 7.35 14.35 -2.75
C ASP A 177 8.65 15.02 -2.30
N GLY A 178 9.53 14.23 -1.68
CA GLY A 178 10.75 14.74 -1.10
C GLY A 178 10.48 15.92 -0.17
N PHE A 179 11.26 16.98 -0.30
CA PHE A 179 11.16 18.18 0.51
C PHE A 179 10.28 19.29 -0.12
N LEU A 180 9.34 18.92 -1.02
CA LEU A 180 8.42 19.89 -1.59
C LEU A 180 7.40 20.38 -0.54
N ASP A 181 7.28 21.70 -0.43
CA ASP A 181 6.25 22.33 0.38
C ASP A 181 4.83 22.03 -0.14
N VAL A 182 3.90 21.80 0.77
CA VAL A 182 2.48 21.88 0.44
C VAL A 182 2.15 23.33 0.09
N LYS A 183 1.44 23.52 -1.04
CA LYS A 183 1.11 24.83 -1.60
C LYS A 183 -0.40 25.12 -1.54
N GLY A 184 -0.78 26.37 -1.73
CA GLY A 184 -2.15 26.83 -1.76
C GLY A 184 -2.60 27.45 -0.43
N THR A 185 -3.89 27.38 -0.13
CA THR A 185 -4.44 27.84 1.16
C THR A 185 -4.14 26.80 2.23
N LEU A 186 -3.19 27.10 3.11
CA LEU A 186 -2.69 26.18 4.13
C LEU A 186 -3.30 26.50 5.50
N ASN A 187 -3.69 25.45 6.24
CA ASN A 187 -3.95 25.56 7.67
C ASN A 187 -2.62 25.64 8.47
N ASP A 188 -2.71 25.95 9.76
CA ASP A 188 -1.51 26.17 10.58
C ASP A 188 -0.66 24.89 10.74
N ARG A 189 -1.27 23.70 10.72
CA ARG A 189 -0.52 22.43 10.76
C ARG A 189 0.29 22.21 9.47
N GLN A 190 -0.30 22.52 8.30
CA GLN A 190 0.41 22.40 7.03
C GLN A 190 1.58 23.38 6.93
N LYS A 191 1.40 24.63 7.42
CA LYS A 191 2.49 25.61 7.52
C LYS A 191 3.60 25.10 8.44
N LEU A 192 3.23 24.55 9.61
CA LEU A 192 4.18 23.97 10.55
C LEU A 192 4.98 22.82 9.92
N PHE A 193 4.33 21.91 9.20
CA PHE A 193 5.04 20.81 8.55
C PHE A 193 5.98 21.28 7.44
N ASN A 194 5.58 22.29 6.66
CA ASN A 194 6.47 22.92 5.69
C ASN A 194 7.73 23.50 6.37
N THR A 195 7.56 24.16 7.53
CA THR A 195 8.70 24.68 8.31
C THR A 195 9.58 23.53 8.84
N LEU A 196 8.97 22.55 9.52
CA LEU A 196 9.71 21.47 10.17
C LEU A 196 10.54 20.63 9.20
N GLN A 197 10.04 20.37 7.98
CA GLN A 197 10.83 19.58 7.02
C GLN A 197 12.16 20.23 6.63
N HIS A 198 12.26 21.55 6.72
CA HIS A 198 13.48 22.29 6.41
C HIS A 198 14.38 22.57 7.65
N GLU A 199 13.82 22.43 8.86
CA GLU A 199 14.54 22.62 10.12
C GLU A 199 15.06 21.31 10.71
N MET A 200 14.48 20.16 10.33
CA MET A 200 14.91 18.86 10.81
C MET A 200 16.22 18.42 10.11
N PRO A 201 17.06 17.60 10.79
CA PRO A 201 18.20 17.00 10.14
C PRO A 201 17.80 16.20 8.90
N ASP A 202 18.52 16.39 7.82
CA ASP A 202 18.43 15.59 6.62
C ASP A 202 19.16 14.25 6.85
N LEU A 203 18.40 13.20 7.17
CA LEU A 203 18.94 11.88 7.50
C LEU A 203 19.29 11.07 6.24
N PHE A 204 18.72 11.40 5.09
CA PHE A 204 18.80 10.63 3.86
C PHE A 204 19.39 11.41 2.69
N HIS A 205 20.22 12.43 3.01
CA HIS A 205 21.03 13.21 2.06
C HIS A 205 20.24 13.87 0.92
N GLY A 206 19.07 14.44 1.23
CA GLY A 206 18.28 15.26 0.33
C GLY A 206 17.34 14.48 -0.61
N ALA A 207 17.42 13.16 -0.62
CA ALA A 207 16.58 12.35 -1.50
C ALA A 207 15.21 12.04 -0.90
N GLU A 208 15.14 11.92 0.42
CA GLU A 208 13.96 11.38 1.09
C GLU A 208 13.63 12.13 2.39
N ARG A 209 12.37 12.52 2.51
CA ARG A 209 11.80 13.13 3.69
C ARG A 209 11.26 12.05 4.63
N LEU A 210 11.41 12.22 5.95
CA LEU A 210 10.83 11.30 6.93
C LEU A 210 9.34 11.06 6.71
N ASP A 211 8.92 9.81 6.82
CA ASP A 211 7.54 9.35 6.64
C ASP A 211 6.54 10.07 7.55
N ALA A 212 6.95 10.45 8.75
CA ALA A 212 6.13 11.21 9.67
C ALA A 212 5.64 12.54 9.09
N LEU A 213 6.49 13.22 8.31
CA LEU A 213 6.12 14.46 7.62
C LEU A 213 5.23 14.16 6.42
N THR A 214 5.63 13.19 5.57
CA THR A 214 4.87 12.75 4.40
C THR A 214 3.45 12.37 4.77
N PHE A 215 3.31 11.50 5.76
CA PHE A 215 2.00 11.05 6.22
C PHE A 215 1.16 12.21 6.74
N ASN A 216 1.69 13.03 7.63
CA ASN A 216 0.90 14.11 8.23
C ASN A 216 0.55 15.22 7.24
N MET A 217 1.44 15.59 6.31
CA MET A 217 1.14 16.51 5.21
C MET A 217 0.00 16.00 4.33
N GLY A 218 0.09 14.74 3.88
CA GLY A 218 -0.93 14.11 3.06
C GLY A 218 -2.26 13.92 3.82
N PHE A 219 -2.20 13.60 5.11
CA PHE A 219 -3.39 13.43 5.94
C PHE A 219 -4.14 14.75 6.16
N GLU A 220 -3.43 15.87 6.40
CA GLU A 220 -4.04 17.20 6.46
C GLU A 220 -4.63 17.60 5.09
N TYR A 221 -3.93 17.32 4.00
CA TYR A 221 -4.46 17.54 2.65
C TYR A 221 -5.75 16.73 2.42
N MET A 222 -5.75 15.43 2.77
CA MET A 222 -6.92 14.58 2.64
C MET A 222 -8.14 15.10 3.40
N LYS A 223 -7.95 15.61 4.61
CA LYS A 223 -9.02 16.23 5.40
C LYS A 223 -9.59 17.50 4.77
N ALA A 224 -8.71 18.34 4.21
CA ALA A 224 -9.09 19.62 3.64
C ALA A 224 -9.73 19.51 2.25
N HIS A 225 -9.23 18.63 1.39
CA HIS A 225 -9.55 18.59 -0.05
C HIS A 225 -10.40 17.39 -0.47
N LYS A 226 -10.55 16.39 0.40
CA LYS A 226 -11.36 15.18 0.14
C LYS A 226 -11.08 14.54 -1.23
N PRO A 227 -9.81 14.14 -1.53
CA PRO A 227 -9.51 13.42 -2.77
C PRO A 227 -10.27 12.08 -2.78
N ARG A 228 -10.66 11.63 -3.98
CA ARG A 228 -11.25 10.31 -4.19
C ARG A 228 -10.21 9.21 -4.32
N VAL A 229 -9.02 9.58 -4.79
CA VAL A 229 -7.86 8.68 -4.85
C VAL A 229 -6.69 9.38 -4.15
N MET A 230 -6.17 8.71 -3.13
CA MET A 230 -5.06 9.22 -2.33
C MET A 230 -3.96 8.18 -2.24
N TYR A 231 -2.74 8.56 -2.56
CA TYR A 231 -1.56 7.72 -2.42
C TYR A 231 -0.60 8.27 -1.37
N PHE A 232 -0.07 7.37 -0.54
CA PHE A 232 1.03 7.62 0.40
C PHE A 232 2.18 6.66 0.08
N GLY A 233 3.34 7.21 -0.29
CA GLY A 233 4.58 6.46 -0.48
C GLY A 233 5.50 6.69 0.71
N LEU A 234 5.64 5.69 1.58
CA LEU A 234 6.45 5.73 2.79
C LEU A 234 7.78 5.01 2.53
N GLY A 235 8.91 5.62 2.91
CA GLY A 235 10.25 5.18 2.57
C GLY A 235 11.15 4.81 3.75
N ASP A 236 10.84 5.24 4.98
CA ASP A 236 11.70 5.04 6.15
C ASP A 236 12.14 3.56 6.34
N THR A 237 11.30 2.58 5.95
CA THR A 237 11.65 1.16 6.05
C THR A 237 12.79 0.77 5.12
N ASP A 238 12.85 1.28 3.91
CA ASP A 238 13.94 1.01 2.97
C ASP A 238 15.26 1.65 3.43
N GLU A 239 15.21 2.91 3.80
CA GLU A 239 16.36 3.67 4.23
C GLU A 239 17.01 3.12 5.50
N PHE A 240 16.21 2.77 6.52
CA PHE A 240 16.76 2.14 7.73
C PHE A 240 17.29 0.73 7.49
N ALA A 241 16.72 -0.01 6.54
CA ALA A 241 17.28 -1.29 6.15
C ALA A 241 18.63 -1.12 5.46
N HIS A 242 18.79 -0.18 4.51
CA HIS A 242 20.06 0.15 3.88
C HIS A 242 21.13 0.59 4.88
N ALA A 243 20.74 1.38 5.88
CA ALA A 243 21.62 1.79 6.97
C ALA A 243 21.99 0.63 7.93
N GLY A 244 21.31 -0.51 7.83
CA GLY A 244 21.51 -1.66 8.70
C GLY A 244 20.97 -1.45 10.12
N MET A 245 19.98 -0.56 10.29
CA MET A 245 19.35 -0.19 11.57
C MET A 245 18.03 -0.95 11.75
N TYR A 246 18.13 -2.23 12.12
CA TYR A 246 16.96 -3.11 12.18
C TYR A 246 15.92 -2.66 13.22
N ASP A 247 16.34 -2.08 14.33
CA ASP A 247 15.47 -1.50 15.36
C ASP A 247 14.64 -0.34 14.80
N LEU A 248 15.24 0.56 14.03
CA LEU A 248 14.54 1.67 13.36
C LEU A 248 13.68 1.19 12.20
N TYR A 249 14.11 0.17 11.46
CA TYR A 249 13.32 -0.48 10.44
C TYR A 249 12.00 -1.05 10.99
N LEU A 250 12.07 -1.75 12.14
CA LEU A 250 10.88 -2.26 12.82
C LEU A 250 10.01 -1.11 13.39
N ASP A 251 10.65 -0.07 13.93
CA ASP A 251 9.94 1.09 14.47
C ASP A 251 9.21 1.86 13.34
N ALA A 252 9.83 2.02 12.17
CA ALA A 252 9.20 2.59 10.98
C ALA A 252 7.98 1.79 10.55
N ALA A 253 8.08 0.45 10.46
CA ALA A 253 6.95 -0.42 10.15
C ALA A 253 5.81 -0.26 11.15
N ARG A 254 6.12 -0.22 12.45
CA ARG A 254 5.14 -0.04 13.53
C ARG A 254 4.47 1.33 13.49
N LYS A 255 5.22 2.39 13.23
CA LYS A 255 4.68 3.76 13.09
C LYS A 255 3.77 3.86 11.88
N SER A 256 4.16 3.25 10.76
CA SER A 256 3.33 3.19 9.56
C SER A 256 2.01 2.47 9.83
N ASP A 257 2.02 1.34 10.53
CA ASP A 257 0.79 0.65 10.97
C ASP A 257 -0.12 1.56 11.82
N ALA A 258 0.46 2.30 12.75
CA ALA A 258 -0.29 3.24 13.59
C ALA A 258 -0.87 4.42 12.79
N TRP A 259 -0.14 4.94 11.80
CA TRP A 259 -0.64 5.97 10.90
C TRP A 259 -1.74 5.45 9.98
N ILE A 260 -1.61 4.24 9.47
CA ILE A 260 -2.63 3.58 8.65
C ILE A 260 -3.90 3.35 9.48
N ARG A 261 -3.78 2.94 10.75
CA ARG A 261 -4.93 2.89 11.69
C ARG A 261 -5.60 4.26 11.84
N LYS A 262 -4.82 5.32 12.07
CA LYS A 262 -5.33 6.71 12.19
C LYS A 262 -6.06 7.13 10.92
N LEU A 263 -5.49 6.83 9.76
CA LEU A 263 -6.08 7.08 8.45
C LEU A 263 -7.40 6.32 8.28
N TRP A 264 -7.41 5.03 8.60
CA TRP A 264 -8.60 4.19 8.48
C TRP A 264 -9.72 4.63 9.41
N ASN A 265 -9.40 4.98 10.65
CA ASN A 265 -10.38 5.53 11.60
C ASN A 265 -11.00 6.83 11.08
N TYR A 266 -10.20 7.73 10.51
CA TYR A 266 -10.70 8.92 9.86
C TYR A 266 -11.61 8.57 8.67
N VAL A 267 -11.18 7.68 7.80
CA VAL A 267 -11.95 7.19 6.64
C VAL A 267 -13.32 6.64 7.08
N GLN A 268 -13.39 5.90 8.18
CA GLN A 268 -14.65 5.33 8.68
C GLN A 268 -15.53 6.36 9.44
N SER A 269 -14.97 7.45 9.92
CA SER A 269 -15.71 8.49 10.65
C SER A 269 -16.21 9.63 9.77
N ASP A 270 -15.63 9.83 8.59
CA ASP A 270 -15.98 10.94 7.71
C ASP A 270 -17.07 10.53 6.70
N PRO A 271 -18.22 11.24 6.62
CA PRO A 271 -19.34 10.84 5.76
C PRO A 271 -19.01 10.75 4.26
N PHE A 272 -17.99 11.47 3.80
CA PHE A 272 -17.52 11.37 2.41
C PHE A 272 -16.87 10.03 2.11
N TYR A 273 -16.16 9.45 3.09
CA TYR A 273 -15.36 8.24 2.94
C TYR A 273 -16.02 6.99 3.54
N ALA A 274 -16.80 7.14 4.61
CA ALA A 274 -17.31 6.01 5.42
C ALA A 274 -18.10 4.99 4.58
N ASN A 275 -17.73 3.71 4.67
CA ASN A 275 -18.32 2.60 3.90
C ASN A 275 -18.27 2.75 2.37
N LYS A 276 -17.42 3.63 1.84
CA LYS A 276 -17.27 3.95 0.42
C LYS A 276 -15.81 3.89 -0.05
N THR A 277 -14.91 3.58 0.85
CA THR A 277 -13.46 3.65 0.59
C THR A 277 -12.81 2.29 0.75
N THR A 278 -12.01 1.90 -0.22
CA THR A 278 -11.07 0.76 -0.09
C THR A 278 -9.67 1.29 0.19
N LEU A 279 -9.02 0.66 1.16
CA LEU A 279 -7.62 0.85 1.49
C LEU A 279 -6.82 -0.33 0.95
N ILE A 280 -5.75 -0.04 0.21
CA ILE A 280 -4.77 -1.00 -0.30
C ILE A 280 -3.42 -0.66 0.33
N ILE A 281 -2.72 -1.67 0.86
CA ILE A 281 -1.41 -1.54 1.46
C ILE A 281 -0.49 -2.57 0.81
N THR A 282 0.71 -2.16 0.40
CA THR A 282 1.70 -3.08 -0.20
C THR A 282 3.12 -2.54 -0.03
N THR A 283 4.08 -3.22 -0.62
CA THR A 283 5.46 -2.77 -0.80
C THR A 283 5.79 -2.78 -2.30
N ASP A 284 6.80 -2.08 -2.72
CA ASP A 284 7.25 -1.99 -4.12
C ASP A 284 8.25 -3.09 -4.48
N HIS A 285 9.11 -3.47 -3.54
CA HIS A 285 10.00 -4.63 -3.61
C HIS A 285 10.18 -5.25 -2.21
N GLY A 286 10.71 -6.45 -2.16
CA GLY A 286 11.18 -7.10 -0.95
C GLY A 286 12.68 -6.87 -0.75
N ARG A 287 13.29 -7.70 0.10
CA ARG A 287 14.72 -7.68 0.41
C ARG A 287 15.23 -9.10 0.62
N GLY A 288 16.53 -9.25 0.73
CA GLY A 288 17.16 -10.53 1.02
C GLY A 288 16.85 -11.08 2.41
N GLU A 289 17.33 -12.29 2.65
CA GLU A 289 17.20 -12.99 3.93
C GLU A 289 18.02 -12.30 5.03
N ALA A 290 17.67 -12.57 6.30
CA ALA A 290 18.43 -12.09 7.47
C ALA A 290 19.88 -12.55 7.45
N LYS A 291 20.10 -13.78 6.98
CA LYS A 291 21.41 -14.41 6.91
C LYS A 291 22.39 -13.60 6.06
N GLU A 292 23.66 -13.50 6.51
CA GLU A 292 24.73 -12.77 5.82
C GLU A 292 24.44 -11.29 5.59
N GLY A 293 23.51 -10.70 6.34
CA GLY A 293 23.16 -9.30 6.24
C GLY A 293 22.44 -8.92 4.95
N LYS A 294 21.94 -9.89 4.17
CA LYS A 294 21.26 -9.66 2.89
C LYS A 294 19.95 -8.88 3.02
N TRP A 295 19.34 -8.88 4.21
CA TRP A 295 18.15 -8.08 4.51
C TRP A 295 18.33 -6.57 4.26
N LYS A 296 19.58 -6.09 4.23
CA LYS A 296 19.93 -4.69 3.92
C LYS A 296 19.88 -4.38 2.43
N HIS A 297 19.80 -5.39 1.59
CA HIS A 297 19.95 -5.29 0.13
C HIS A 297 18.72 -5.79 -0.59
N HIS A 298 18.51 -5.26 -1.77
CA HIS A 298 17.49 -5.65 -2.74
C HIS A 298 18.04 -5.54 -4.16
N GLY A 299 17.23 -5.84 -5.17
CA GLY A 299 17.64 -5.78 -6.57
C GLY A 299 17.97 -7.15 -7.15
N GLN A 300 18.45 -7.15 -8.39
CA GLN A 300 18.69 -8.38 -9.18
C GLN A 300 19.65 -9.37 -8.53
N GLU A 301 20.65 -8.86 -7.80
CA GLU A 301 21.64 -9.68 -7.06
C GLU A 301 21.03 -10.29 -5.78
N THR A 302 19.81 -9.93 -5.46
CA THR A 302 19.07 -10.40 -4.28
C THR A 302 17.69 -10.91 -4.74
N PRO A 303 17.62 -12.13 -5.31
CA PRO A 303 16.41 -12.62 -5.97
C PRO A 303 15.20 -12.77 -5.03
N GLU A 304 15.40 -12.84 -3.72
CA GLU A 304 14.35 -12.83 -2.72
C GLU A 304 13.58 -11.50 -2.69
N SER A 305 14.17 -10.42 -3.22
CA SER A 305 13.53 -9.10 -3.30
C SER A 305 12.28 -9.06 -4.18
N LYS A 306 12.06 -10.07 -5.03
CA LYS A 306 10.79 -10.23 -5.75
C LYS A 306 9.61 -10.63 -4.86
N GLN A 307 9.88 -11.03 -3.62
CA GLN A 307 8.89 -11.60 -2.70
C GLN A 307 8.18 -10.49 -1.94
N LEU A 308 6.92 -10.28 -2.28
CA LEU A 308 6.10 -9.20 -1.79
C LEU A 308 4.92 -9.70 -0.95
N TRP A 309 4.15 -8.73 -0.51
CA TRP A 309 2.87 -8.90 0.17
C TRP A 309 1.92 -7.76 -0.22
N MET A 310 0.63 -8.00 -0.04
CA MET A 310 -0.40 -6.99 -0.25
C MET A 310 -1.55 -7.23 0.73
N ALA A 311 -2.18 -6.15 1.18
CA ALA A 311 -3.42 -6.22 1.95
C ALA A 311 -4.45 -5.23 1.43
N ALA A 312 -5.73 -5.59 1.55
CA ALA A 312 -6.82 -4.71 1.18
C ALA A 312 -8.01 -4.86 2.13
N ILE A 313 -8.67 -3.74 2.42
CA ILE A 313 -9.90 -3.67 3.22
C ILE A 313 -10.84 -2.63 2.64
N GLY A 314 -12.14 -2.92 2.56
CA GLY A 314 -13.14 -1.97 2.05
C GLY A 314 -14.44 -2.65 1.63
N PRO A 315 -15.42 -1.86 1.14
CA PRO A 315 -16.75 -2.36 0.84
C PRO A 315 -16.81 -3.37 -0.31
N SER A 316 -15.80 -3.38 -1.19
CA SER A 316 -15.67 -4.28 -2.34
C SER A 316 -14.75 -5.48 -2.06
N ILE A 317 -14.22 -5.58 -0.84
CA ILE A 317 -13.28 -6.63 -0.45
C ILE A 317 -14.03 -7.66 0.37
N LYS A 318 -14.06 -8.91 -0.11
CA LYS A 318 -14.59 -10.01 0.70
C LYS A 318 -13.58 -10.38 1.78
N PRO A 319 -13.94 -10.33 3.06
CA PRO A 319 -13.01 -10.71 4.13
C PRO A 319 -12.54 -12.17 3.98
N ALA A 320 -11.23 -12.36 4.01
CA ALA A 320 -10.58 -13.66 3.95
C ALA A 320 -9.40 -13.78 4.92
N GLY A 321 -8.96 -12.64 5.51
CA GLY A 321 -7.79 -12.61 6.36
C GLY A 321 -6.52 -12.97 5.60
N GLU A 322 -5.62 -13.68 6.25
CA GLU A 322 -4.44 -14.27 5.63
C GLU A 322 -4.84 -15.39 4.68
N VAL A 323 -4.61 -15.19 3.37
CA VAL A 323 -4.97 -16.18 2.34
C VAL A 323 -4.07 -17.39 2.46
N LYS A 324 -4.69 -18.56 2.68
CA LYS A 324 -4.01 -19.85 2.89
C LYS A 324 -4.07 -20.79 1.68
N THR A 325 -4.70 -20.36 0.60
CA THR A 325 -4.69 -21.10 -0.68
C THR A 325 -3.42 -20.77 -1.45
N SER A 326 -2.76 -21.81 -1.97
CA SER A 326 -1.58 -21.63 -2.83
C SER A 326 -1.98 -20.92 -4.13
N GLY A 327 -1.07 -20.10 -4.64
CA GLY A 327 -1.27 -19.37 -5.89
C GLY A 327 -0.20 -18.31 -6.08
N LEU A 328 -0.15 -17.74 -7.27
CA LEU A 328 0.72 -16.63 -7.61
C LEU A 328 -0.12 -15.46 -8.10
N ALA A 329 0.08 -14.31 -7.48
CA ALA A 329 -0.40 -13.02 -7.95
C ALA A 329 0.80 -12.08 -8.15
N ASN A 330 0.64 -11.09 -9.03
CA ASN A 330 1.70 -10.15 -9.37
C ASN A 330 1.32 -8.73 -8.96
N GLN A 331 2.32 -7.97 -8.56
CA GLN A 331 2.20 -6.58 -8.17
C GLN A 331 1.55 -5.70 -9.26
N GLY A 332 1.84 -5.95 -10.52
CA GLY A 332 1.25 -5.23 -11.65
C GLY A 332 -0.27 -5.37 -11.77
N GLN A 333 -0.87 -6.36 -11.11
CA GLN A 333 -2.33 -6.49 -11.07
C GLN A 333 -3.00 -5.36 -10.25
N ILE A 334 -2.25 -4.63 -9.43
CA ILE A 334 -2.77 -3.55 -8.56
C ILE A 334 -3.39 -2.43 -9.41
N ALA A 335 -2.77 -2.01 -10.51
CA ALA A 335 -3.29 -0.92 -11.34
C ALA A 335 -4.72 -1.19 -11.86
N ALA A 336 -4.93 -2.36 -12.47
CA ALA A 336 -6.26 -2.77 -12.93
C ALA A 336 -7.23 -2.93 -11.76
N THR A 337 -6.76 -3.46 -10.63
CA THR A 337 -7.56 -3.63 -9.41
C THR A 337 -8.07 -2.30 -8.88
N ILE A 338 -7.23 -1.27 -8.80
CA ILE A 338 -7.63 0.09 -8.38
C ILE A 338 -8.76 0.61 -9.26
N ALA A 339 -8.63 0.46 -10.58
CA ALA A 339 -9.65 0.91 -11.52
C ALA A 339 -10.96 0.13 -11.37
N GLU A 340 -10.91 -1.20 -11.29
CA GLU A 340 -12.10 -2.06 -11.14
C GLU A 340 -12.86 -1.80 -9.84
N LEU A 341 -12.16 -1.62 -8.73
CA LEU A 341 -12.79 -1.27 -7.45
C LEU A 341 -13.57 0.05 -7.52
N LEU A 342 -13.19 0.97 -8.42
CA LEU A 342 -13.88 2.23 -8.71
C LEU A 342 -14.88 2.13 -9.86
N GLY A 343 -15.20 0.91 -10.34
CA GLY A 343 -16.12 0.68 -11.44
C GLY A 343 -15.60 1.17 -12.81
N LYS A 344 -14.28 1.16 -13.00
CA LYS A 344 -13.59 1.58 -14.23
C LYS A 344 -12.76 0.42 -14.78
N THR A 345 -12.47 0.46 -16.09
CA THR A 345 -11.52 -0.46 -16.72
C THR A 345 -10.30 0.33 -17.13
N PHE A 346 -9.15 0.03 -16.54
CA PHE A 346 -7.89 0.68 -16.88
C PHE A 346 -7.47 0.26 -18.30
N LYS A 347 -7.47 1.23 -19.22
CA LYS A 347 -7.03 1.05 -20.60
C LYS A 347 -5.97 2.08 -20.93
N THR A 348 -4.88 1.63 -21.52
CA THR A 348 -3.71 2.41 -21.89
C THR A 348 -3.11 1.86 -23.19
N ASN A 349 -2.05 2.47 -23.69
CA ASN A 349 -1.35 2.06 -24.90
C ASN A 349 -0.36 0.91 -24.69
N HIS A 350 -0.19 0.42 -23.46
CA HIS A 350 0.60 -0.76 -23.11
C HIS A 350 -0.27 -1.88 -22.54
N THR A 351 0.28 -3.07 -22.43
CA THR A 351 -0.39 -4.21 -21.78
C THR A 351 -0.56 -3.92 -20.28
N VAL A 352 -1.72 -4.23 -19.74
CA VAL A 352 -2.03 -4.15 -18.31
C VAL A 352 -2.36 -5.55 -17.81
N LEU A 353 -1.73 -5.97 -16.71
CA LEU A 353 -2.07 -7.22 -16.05
C LEU A 353 -3.52 -7.18 -15.52
N PRO A 354 -4.25 -8.32 -15.54
CA PRO A 354 -5.64 -8.36 -15.10
C PRO A 354 -5.77 -8.06 -13.61
N ALA A 355 -6.89 -7.47 -13.21
CA ALA A 355 -7.16 -7.17 -11.80
C ALA A 355 -7.18 -8.41 -10.91
N LEU A 356 -6.85 -8.23 -9.64
CA LEU A 356 -7.03 -9.23 -8.59
C LEU A 356 -8.52 -9.47 -8.31
N ASN A 357 -8.89 -10.71 -8.09
CA ASN A 357 -10.29 -11.04 -7.80
C ASN A 357 -10.51 -11.15 -6.28
N PHE A 358 -11.00 -10.10 -5.66
CA PHE A 358 -11.33 -10.07 -4.23
C PHE A 358 -12.73 -10.57 -3.88
N SER A 359 -13.54 -10.98 -4.85
CA SER A 359 -14.83 -11.61 -4.60
C SER A 359 -14.72 -13.11 -4.34
N LYS A 360 -13.58 -13.72 -4.76
CA LYS A 360 -13.24 -15.14 -4.56
C LYS A 360 -11.76 -15.21 -4.18
N PRO A 361 -11.42 -14.91 -2.92
CA PRO A 361 -10.05 -14.99 -2.45
C PRO A 361 -9.55 -16.43 -2.35
#